data_811842456e293ddd6b1942b3bb6aa81a
#
_entry.id   811842456e293ddd6b1942b3bb6aa81a
#
_cell.length_a   1.000
_cell.length_b   1.000
_cell.length_c   1.000
_cell.angle_alpha   90.00
_cell.angle_beta   90.00
_cell.angle_gamma   90.00
#
_symmetry.space_group_name_H-M   'P 1'
#
loop_
_entity.id
_entity.type
_entity.pdbx_description
1 polymer ?
#
loop_
_entity_poly.entity_id
_entity_poly.type
_entity_poly.pdbx_seq_one_letter_code
_entity_poly.pdbx_strand_id
1 'polypeptide(L)'
;MDKGDNTKAAVRIETPTAEVSDGGARLVVCAYEGTDIQLSKVWERMTGTRPVVITVGPDDDIRDILAGVIADNSVADEFVLVPANCVPCAPISIGELSSPIVFVDVEGNKVFGERLPKPFSKEKLVEALPAQDQTVEEFLRDYFKKNLHRPVEAGFRFGNIVTPVYRANPCEHIVIEAFVRKKFVFATPQGYAAITHLIDQYLLNE
;
A
#
# COMPACT_ATOMS: atom_id res chain seq x y z
N MET A 1 2.30 34.11 -23.86
CA MET A 1 1.33 33.16 -23.27
C MET A 1 1.92 31.77 -23.46
N ASP A 2 2.67 31.35 -22.47
CA ASP A 2 3.39 30.08 -22.49
C ASP A 2 2.44 29.02 -21.91
N LYS A 3 2.06 28.06 -22.73
CA LYS A 3 1.25 26.92 -22.29
C LYS A 3 2.23 25.98 -21.60
N GLY A 4 2.23 25.99 -20.26
CA GLY A 4 2.94 25.00 -19.47
C GLY A 4 2.52 23.60 -19.88
N ASP A 5 3.48 22.88 -20.42
CA ASP A 5 3.38 21.46 -20.76
C ASP A 5 3.32 20.66 -19.44
N ASN A 6 2.10 20.34 -19.02
CA ASN A 6 1.82 19.59 -17.81
C ASN A 6 1.93 18.10 -18.16
N THR A 7 3.15 17.66 -18.48
CA THR A 7 3.45 16.24 -18.64
C THR A 7 3.40 15.60 -17.26
N LYS A 8 2.26 15.04 -16.88
CA LYS A 8 2.16 14.12 -15.73
C LYS A 8 3.24 13.06 -15.90
N ALA A 9 4.10 12.91 -14.90
CA ALA A 9 5.09 11.84 -14.89
C ALA A 9 4.36 10.50 -15.03
N ALA A 10 4.71 9.73 -16.04
CA ALA A 10 4.12 8.40 -16.22
C ALA A 10 4.49 7.51 -15.05
N VAL A 11 3.52 6.88 -14.43
CA VAL A 11 3.72 5.87 -13.38
C VAL A 11 4.63 4.79 -13.95
N ARG A 12 5.81 4.62 -13.36
CA ARG A 12 6.79 3.63 -13.81
C ARG A 12 6.53 2.30 -13.11
N ILE A 13 6.11 1.31 -13.89
CA ILE A 13 5.90 -0.06 -13.38
C ILE A 13 7.16 -0.87 -13.69
N GLU A 14 7.85 -1.35 -12.67
CA GLU A 14 8.98 -2.25 -12.82
C GLU A 14 8.51 -3.71 -12.70
N THR A 15 8.39 -4.38 -13.85
CA THR A 15 8.02 -5.79 -13.88
C THR A 15 9.23 -6.65 -13.49
N PRO A 16 9.12 -7.52 -12.47
CA PRO A 16 10.20 -8.42 -12.13
C PRO A 16 10.45 -9.43 -13.25
N THR A 17 11.73 -9.67 -13.57
CA THR A 17 12.19 -10.61 -14.63
C THR A 17 12.09 -12.10 -14.22
N ALA A 18 11.37 -12.45 -13.15
CA ALA A 18 11.21 -13.83 -12.70
C ALA A 18 9.82 -14.36 -13.06
N GLU A 19 9.74 -15.65 -13.33
CA GLU A 19 8.53 -16.38 -13.74
C GLU A 19 7.30 -15.96 -12.92
N VAL A 20 6.41 -15.20 -13.59
CA VAL A 20 5.08 -14.91 -13.06
C VAL A 20 4.30 -16.22 -13.13
N SER A 21 3.75 -16.69 -12.02
CA SER A 21 2.81 -17.80 -12.02
C SER A 21 1.67 -17.51 -13.01
N ASP A 22 1.08 -18.54 -13.59
CA ASP A 22 0.05 -18.48 -14.67
C ASP A 22 -1.15 -17.53 -14.42
N GLY A 23 -1.21 -16.85 -13.28
CA GLY A 23 -2.29 -15.94 -12.87
C GLY A 23 -1.89 -14.50 -12.56
N GLY A 24 -0.65 -14.09 -12.81
CA GLY A 24 -0.16 -12.75 -12.48
C GLY A 24 0.14 -12.54 -10.98
N ALA A 25 0.79 -11.40 -10.67
CA ALA A 25 1.16 -11.05 -9.30
C ALA A 25 -0.08 -10.55 -8.50
N ARG A 26 -0.30 -11.13 -7.32
CA ARG A 26 -1.40 -10.75 -6.42
C ARG A 26 -1.04 -9.66 -5.43
N LEU A 27 0.23 -9.25 -5.36
CA LEU A 27 0.73 -8.21 -4.46
C LEU A 27 1.37 -7.09 -5.28
N VAL A 28 0.81 -5.90 -5.18
CA VAL A 28 1.31 -4.67 -5.80
C VAL A 28 1.74 -3.72 -4.71
N VAL A 29 3.01 -3.34 -4.70
CA VAL A 29 3.59 -2.45 -3.69
C VAL A 29 3.95 -1.12 -4.34
N CYS A 30 3.34 -0.04 -3.87
CA CYS A 30 3.78 1.30 -4.21
C CYS A 30 5.04 1.63 -3.42
N ALA A 31 6.02 2.26 -4.06
CA ALA A 31 7.27 2.66 -3.45
C ALA A 31 7.63 4.09 -3.87
N TYR A 32 8.21 4.87 -2.97
CA TYR A 32 8.83 6.15 -3.36
C TYR A 32 10.10 5.88 -4.15
N GLU A 33 10.48 6.82 -5.00
CA GLU A 33 11.72 6.74 -5.76
C GLU A 33 12.93 6.44 -4.84
N GLY A 34 13.71 5.43 -5.19
CA GLY A 34 14.88 4.97 -4.43
C GLY A 34 14.56 4.07 -3.22
N THR A 35 13.29 3.79 -2.92
CA THR A 35 12.89 2.89 -1.81
C THR A 35 12.34 1.55 -2.28
N ASP A 36 12.13 1.40 -3.57
CA ASP A 36 11.50 0.27 -4.26
C ASP A 36 12.17 -1.07 -3.96
N ILE A 37 13.51 -1.13 -4.03
CA ILE A 37 14.27 -2.36 -3.79
C ILE A 37 14.13 -2.83 -2.34
N GLN A 38 14.25 -1.92 -1.38
CA GLN A 38 14.15 -2.27 0.05
C GLN A 38 12.72 -2.71 0.40
N LEU A 39 11.71 -1.95 -0.02
CA LEU A 39 10.30 -2.29 0.20
C LEU A 39 9.92 -3.62 -0.45
N SER A 40 10.36 -3.87 -1.68
CA SER A 40 10.14 -5.15 -2.34
C SER A 40 10.65 -6.32 -1.51
N LYS A 41 11.89 -6.23 -1.00
CA LYS A 41 12.50 -7.27 -0.16
C LYS A 41 11.74 -7.48 1.16
N VAL A 42 11.34 -6.40 1.82
CA VAL A 42 10.59 -6.49 3.08
C VAL A 42 9.24 -7.16 2.86
N TRP A 43 8.51 -6.75 1.81
CA TRP A 43 7.23 -7.34 1.49
C TRP A 43 7.36 -8.80 1.07
N GLU A 44 8.35 -9.15 0.24
CA GLU A 44 8.63 -10.54 -0.14
C GLU A 44 8.94 -11.40 1.09
N ARG A 45 9.80 -10.91 2.00
CA ARG A 45 10.12 -11.61 3.25
C ARG A 45 8.90 -11.85 4.14
N MET A 46 8.05 -10.83 4.31
CA MET A 46 6.91 -10.90 5.23
C MET A 46 5.72 -11.67 4.68
N THR A 47 5.57 -11.74 3.36
CA THR A 47 4.44 -12.43 2.71
C THR A 47 4.81 -13.76 2.07
N GLY A 48 6.10 -14.02 1.85
CA GLY A 48 6.56 -15.15 1.03
C GLY A 48 6.21 -15.01 -0.47
N THR A 49 5.76 -13.81 -0.89
CA THR A 49 5.32 -13.54 -2.27
C THR A 49 6.04 -12.33 -2.82
N ARG A 50 6.70 -12.49 -3.97
CA ARG A 50 7.37 -11.38 -4.65
C ARG A 50 6.34 -10.39 -5.19
N PRO A 51 6.41 -9.09 -4.82
CA PRO A 51 5.49 -8.09 -5.31
C PRO A 51 5.85 -7.59 -6.71
N VAL A 52 4.86 -7.07 -7.43
CA VAL A 52 5.09 -6.04 -8.45
C VAL A 52 5.26 -4.71 -7.75
N VAL A 53 6.27 -3.94 -8.13
CA VAL A 53 6.56 -2.64 -7.50
C VAL A 53 6.22 -1.51 -8.48
N ILE A 54 5.51 -0.52 -7.97
CA ILE A 54 5.14 0.70 -8.70
C ILE A 54 5.79 1.90 -8.02
N THR A 55 6.65 2.63 -8.72
CA THR A 55 7.21 3.87 -8.20
C THR A 55 6.18 4.98 -8.27
N VAL A 56 5.94 5.64 -7.14
CA VAL A 56 4.94 6.69 -6.99
C VAL A 56 5.54 7.95 -6.36
N GLY A 57 4.98 9.10 -6.70
CA GLY A 57 5.24 10.36 -6.04
C GLY A 57 4.37 10.55 -4.79
N PRO A 58 4.70 11.53 -3.92
CA PRO A 58 3.92 11.82 -2.71
C PRO A 58 2.51 12.36 -3.00
N ASP A 59 2.30 12.93 -4.18
CA ASP A 59 1.04 13.57 -4.60
C ASP A 59 0.27 12.74 -5.64
N ASP A 60 0.72 11.52 -5.94
CA ASP A 60 0.03 10.66 -6.89
C ASP A 60 -1.34 10.21 -6.36
N ASP A 61 -2.37 10.37 -7.19
CA ASP A 61 -3.72 9.91 -6.87
C ASP A 61 -3.80 8.38 -6.99
N ILE A 62 -4.36 7.74 -5.99
CA ILE A 62 -4.55 6.27 -5.99
C ILE A 62 -5.35 5.80 -7.21
N ARG A 63 -6.25 6.61 -7.75
CA ARG A 63 -7.05 6.27 -8.94
C ARG A 63 -6.18 6.19 -10.20
N ASP A 64 -5.20 7.10 -10.35
CA ASP A 64 -4.24 7.07 -11.45
C ASP A 64 -3.34 5.82 -11.35
N ILE A 65 -2.93 5.45 -10.13
CA ILE A 65 -2.17 4.21 -9.87
C ILE A 65 -3.01 2.99 -10.24
N LEU A 66 -4.26 2.91 -9.78
CA LEU A 66 -5.16 1.79 -10.08
C LEU A 66 -5.46 1.68 -11.57
N ALA A 67 -5.60 2.80 -12.29
CA ALA A 67 -5.78 2.79 -13.74
C ALA A 67 -4.55 2.18 -14.46
N GLY A 68 -3.34 2.49 -14.00
CA GLY A 68 -2.11 1.85 -14.49
C GLY A 68 -2.07 0.35 -14.22
N VAL A 69 -2.47 -0.07 -13.01
CA VAL A 69 -2.51 -1.49 -12.62
C VAL A 69 -3.51 -2.30 -13.45
N ILE A 70 -4.66 -1.72 -13.80
CA ILE A 70 -5.65 -2.40 -14.66
C ILE A 70 -5.04 -2.76 -16.02
N ALA A 71 -4.23 -1.88 -16.58
CA ALA A 71 -3.60 -2.08 -17.89
C ALA A 71 -2.40 -3.04 -17.84
N ASP A 72 -1.88 -3.36 -16.66
CA ASP A 72 -0.70 -4.21 -16.49
C ASP A 72 -1.07 -5.70 -16.43
N ASN A 73 -0.67 -6.45 -17.45
CA ASN A 73 -0.91 -7.88 -17.54
C ASN A 73 -0.06 -8.72 -16.58
N SER A 74 0.97 -8.13 -15.95
CA SER A 74 1.77 -8.82 -14.93
C SER A 74 1.06 -8.92 -13.58
N VAL A 75 0.01 -8.13 -13.36
CA VAL A 75 -0.81 -8.14 -12.15
C VAL A 75 -2.06 -8.99 -12.36
N ALA A 76 -2.38 -9.82 -11.37
CA ALA A 76 -3.58 -10.67 -11.36
C ALA A 76 -4.88 -9.85 -11.35
N ASP A 77 -5.99 -10.46 -11.76
CA ASP A 77 -7.32 -9.81 -11.73
C ASP A 77 -7.75 -9.43 -10.30
N GLU A 78 -7.43 -10.28 -9.33
CA GLU A 78 -7.62 -10.02 -7.90
C GLU A 78 -6.25 -9.76 -7.27
N PHE A 79 -6.04 -8.56 -6.74
CA PHE A 79 -4.75 -8.15 -6.17
C PHE A 79 -4.91 -7.31 -4.90
N VAL A 80 -3.84 -7.21 -4.14
CA VAL A 80 -3.70 -6.30 -2.99
C VAL A 80 -2.79 -5.16 -3.37
N LEU A 81 -3.27 -3.93 -3.28
CA LEU A 81 -2.46 -2.73 -3.42
C LEU A 81 -1.96 -2.28 -2.04
N VAL A 82 -0.64 -2.11 -1.95
CA VAL A 82 0.04 -1.61 -0.76
C VAL A 82 0.48 -0.16 -1.00
N PRO A 83 0.06 0.80 -0.17
CA PRO A 83 0.54 2.18 -0.26
C PRO A 83 2.05 2.28 0.02
N ALA A 84 2.73 3.24 -0.63
CA ALA A 84 4.18 3.43 -0.57
C ALA A 84 4.74 3.68 0.85
N ASN A 85 3.91 4.10 1.73
CA ASN A 85 4.25 4.44 3.11
C ASN A 85 4.01 3.29 4.11
N CYS A 86 3.62 2.12 3.63
CA CYS A 86 3.28 0.97 4.45
C CYS A 86 4.42 -0.05 4.47
N VAL A 87 5.05 -0.24 5.64
CA VAL A 87 6.14 -1.19 5.87
C VAL A 87 5.61 -2.32 6.76
N PRO A 88 5.60 -3.57 6.30
CA PRO A 88 5.17 -4.71 7.12
C PRO A 88 6.24 -5.03 8.15
N CYS A 89 5.81 -5.27 9.39
CA CYS A 89 6.72 -5.56 10.52
C CYS A 89 6.61 -6.99 11.04
N ALA A 90 5.64 -7.76 10.55
CA ALA A 90 5.41 -9.15 10.95
C ALA A 90 4.96 -9.97 9.74
N PRO A 91 5.20 -11.29 9.74
CA PRO A 91 4.67 -12.18 8.71
C PRO A 91 3.16 -12.00 8.54
N ILE A 92 2.72 -11.91 7.29
CA ILE A 92 1.31 -11.74 6.93
C ILE A 92 1.04 -12.45 5.60
N SER A 93 -0.05 -13.20 5.52
CA SER A 93 -0.45 -13.87 4.28
C SER A 93 -1.20 -12.94 3.33
N ILE A 94 -1.12 -13.22 2.02
CA ILE A 94 -1.95 -12.52 1.03
C ILE A 94 -3.44 -12.73 1.33
N GLY A 95 -3.84 -13.89 1.87
CA GLY A 95 -5.22 -14.15 2.28
C GLY A 95 -5.70 -13.20 3.38
N GLU A 96 -4.86 -12.90 4.37
CA GLU A 96 -5.18 -11.91 5.42
C GLU A 96 -5.28 -10.50 4.83
N LEU A 97 -4.38 -10.12 3.92
CA LEU A 97 -4.41 -8.83 3.23
C LEU A 97 -5.60 -8.66 2.28
N SER A 98 -6.11 -9.77 1.73
CA SER A 98 -7.27 -9.79 0.85
C SER A 98 -8.60 -9.68 1.63
N SER A 99 -8.55 -9.81 2.94
CA SER A 99 -9.70 -9.54 3.78
C SER A 99 -9.81 -8.04 4.05
N PRO A 100 -10.98 -7.42 3.80
CA PRO A 100 -11.14 -5.99 4.05
C PRO A 100 -11.04 -5.73 5.55
N ILE A 101 -10.02 -4.98 5.93
CA ILE A 101 -9.86 -4.54 7.31
C ILE A 101 -10.56 -3.18 7.46
N VAL A 102 -11.65 -3.15 8.19
CA VAL A 102 -12.31 -1.91 8.59
C VAL A 102 -11.68 -1.43 9.89
N PHE A 103 -11.09 -0.25 9.86
CA PHE A 103 -10.57 0.40 11.06
C PHE A 103 -11.66 1.23 11.72
N VAL A 104 -11.62 1.27 13.03
CA VAL A 104 -12.51 2.13 13.84
C VAL A 104 -11.60 3.15 14.53
N ASP A 105 -11.98 4.42 14.48
CA ASP A 105 -11.31 5.46 15.28
C ASP A 105 -11.64 5.29 16.79
N VAL A 106 -11.14 6.22 17.60
CA VAL A 106 -11.37 6.19 19.06
C VAL A 106 -12.84 6.43 19.42
N GLU A 107 -13.63 6.96 18.49
CA GLU A 107 -15.05 7.29 18.65
C GLU A 107 -15.94 6.17 18.10
N GLY A 108 -15.35 5.14 17.48
CA GLY A 108 -16.07 4.02 16.89
C GLY A 108 -16.52 4.23 15.44
N ASN A 109 -16.08 5.32 14.78
CA ASN A 109 -16.38 5.56 13.38
C ASN A 109 -15.50 4.69 12.48
N LYS A 110 -16.07 4.17 11.39
CA LYS A 110 -15.32 3.38 10.40
C LYS A 110 -14.38 4.28 9.62
N VAL A 111 -13.07 4.02 9.73
CA VAL A 111 -12.03 4.72 8.97
C VAL A 111 -11.57 3.82 7.84
N PHE A 112 -11.83 4.22 6.60
CA PHE A 112 -11.22 3.60 5.42
C PHE A 112 -9.82 4.22 5.26
N GLY A 113 -8.84 3.65 5.97
CA GLY A 113 -7.49 4.19 5.95
C GLY A 113 -6.88 4.07 4.55
N GLU A 114 -6.66 5.20 3.87
CA GLU A 114 -5.97 5.27 2.57
C GLU A 114 -4.59 4.61 2.61
N ARG A 115 -4.04 4.46 3.80
CA ARG A 115 -2.67 4.14 4.12
C ARG A 115 -2.40 2.66 4.39
N LEU A 116 -3.39 1.80 4.20
CA LEU A 116 -3.25 0.37 4.49
C LEU A 116 -3.44 -0.47 3.24
N PRO A 117 -2.86 -1.68 3.21
CA PRO A 117 -3.10 -2.61 2.11
C PRO A 117 -4.58 -2.83 1.87
N LYS A 118 -4.99 -2.86 0.60
CA LYS A 118 -6.39 -3.03 0.19
C LYS A 118 -6.52 -4.01 -0.95
N PRO A 119 -7.49 -4.93 -0.88
CA PRO A 119 -7.83 -5.81 -1.99
C PRO A 119 -8.64 -5.07 -3.06
N PHE A 120 -8.30 -5.33 -4.31
CA PHE A 120 -9.01 -4.81 -5.47
C PHE A 120 -9.25 -5.91 -6.51
N SER A 121 -10.27 -5.72 -7.34
CA SER A 121 -10.55 -6.50 -8.55
C SER A 121 -10.48 -5.60 -9.76
N LYS A 122 -9.73 -5.99 -10.80
CA LYS A 122 -9.63 -5.22 -12.05
C LYS A 122 -10.99 -5.01 -12.70
N GLU A 123 -11.82 -6.07 -12.79
CA GLU A 123 -13.17 -6.00 -13.34
C GLU A 123 -14.01 -4.91 -12.66
N LYS A 124 -14.03 -4.91 -11.31
CA LYS A 124 -14.83 -3.96 -10.54
C LYS A 124 -14.25 -2.53 -10.57
N LEU A 125 -12.93 -2.39 -10.71
CA LEU A 125 -12.27 -1.10 -10.84
C LEU A 125 -12.60 -0.40 -12.16
N VAL A 126 -12.71 -1.13 -13.27
CA VAL A 126 -13.11 -0.58 -14.57
C VAL A 126 -14.46 0.12 -14.48
N GLU A 127 -15.40 -0.40 -13.69
CA GLU A 127 -16.70 0.22 -13.46
C GLU A 127 -16.66 1.41 -12.50
N ALA A 128 -15.73 1.41 -11.52
CA ALA A 128 -15.69 2.38 -10.44
C ALA A 128 -14.85 3.64 -10.75
N LEU A 129 -13.74 3.49 -11.48
CA LEU A 129 -12.78 4.57 -11.74
C LEU A 129 -13.31 5.80 -12.52
N PRO A 130 -14.34 5.70 -13.41
CA PRO A 130 -14.85 6.87 -14.12
C PRO A 130 -15.50 7.97 -13.26
N ALA A 131 -15.72 7.75 -11.96
CA ALA A 131 -16.29 8.74 -11.05
C ALA A 131 -15.29 9.85 -10.70
N GLN A 132 -15.14 10.85 -11.58
CA GLN A 132 -14.13 11.91 -11.48
C GLN A 132 -14.37 12.96 -10.39
N ASP A 133 -15.62 13.13 -9.94
CA ASP A 133 -16.00 14.19 -8.99
C ASP A 133 -15.90 13.78 -7.51
N GLN A 134 -15.49 12.53 -7.24
CA GLN A 134 -15.36 12.03 -5.88
C GLN A 134 -13.97 12.31 -5.31
N THR A 135 -13.92 12.55 -4.00
CA THR A 135 -12.64 12.49 -3.27
C THR A 135 -12.12 11.05 -3.23
N VAL A 136 -10.81 10.86 -2.97
CA VAL A 136 -10.21 9.52 -2.82
C VAL A 136 -10.92 8.72 -1.72
N GLU A 137 -11.26 9.37 -0.60
CA GLU A 137 -11.97 8.73 0.51
C GLU A 137 -13.37 8.25 0.11
N GLU A 138 -14.13 9.09 -0.60
CA GLU A 138 -15.45 8.73 -1.12
C GLU A 138 -15.37 7.58 -2.11
N PHE A 139 -14.42 7.63 -3.05
CA PHE A 139 -14.16 6.57 -4.00
C PHE A 139 -13.88 5.23 -3.30
N LEU A 140 -12.94 5.20 -2.36
CA LEU A 140 -12.60 3.98 -1.62
C LEU A 140 -13.79 3.46 -0.81
N ARG A 141 -14.50 4.35 -0.11
CA ARG A 141 -15.69 3.99 0.66
C ARG A 141 -16.77 3.35 -0.22
N ASP A 142 -17.07 3.97 -1.37
CA ASP A 142 -18.12 3.51 -2.27
C ASP A 142 -17.71 2.21 -2.97
N TYR A 143 -16.44 2.10 -3.41
CA TYR A 143 -15.88 0.87 -3.97
C TYR A 143 -16.03 -0.29 -2.99
N PHE A 144 -15.58 -0.13 -1.76
CA PHE A 144 -15.64 -1.20 -0.77
C PHE A 144 -17.07 -1.49 -0.30
N LYS A 145 -17.93 -0.48 -0.16
CA LYS A 145 -19.34 -0.69 0.18
C LYS A 145 -20.07 -1.52 -0.88
N LYS A 146 -19.79 -1.27 -2.16
CA LYS A 146 -20.43 -1.98 -3.29
C LYS A 146 -19.88 -3.40 -3.45
N ASN A 147 -18.58 -3.60 -3.25
CA ASN A 147 -17.87 -4.80 -3.67
C ASN A 147 -17.53 -5.77 -2.52
N LEU A 148 -17.70 -5.36 -1.28
CA LEU A 148 -17.45 -6.19 -0.11
C LEU A 148 -18.77 -6.60 0.55
N HIS A 149 -19.15 -7.86 0.39
CA HIS A 149 -20.40 -8.38 0.92
C HIS A 149 -20.44 -8.51 2.45
N ARG A 150 -19.30 -8.49 3.13
CA ARG A 150 -19.17 -8.42 4.61
C ARG A 150 -17.86 -7.78 4.98
N PRO A 151 -17.85 -6.53 5.48
CA PRO A 151 -16.68 -6.02 6.18
C PRO A 151 -16.47 -6.91 7.41
N VAL A 152 -15.31 -7.54 7.50
CA VAL A 152 -14.89 -8.17 8.74
C VAL A 152 -14.66 -7.01 9.70
N GLU A 153 -15.59 -6.81 10.64
CA GLU A 153 -15.38 -5.91 11.78
C GLU A 153 -14.30 -6.54 12.68
N ALA A 154 -13.06 -6.43 12.23
CA ALA A 154 -11.96 -6.63 13.13
C ALA A 154 -11.99 -5.40 14.04
N GLY A 155 -12.32 -5.56 15.30
CA GLY A 155 -12.33 -4.51 16.31
C GLY A 155 -10.93 -3.99 16.63
N PHE A 156 -10.12 -3.73 15.61
CA PHE A 156 -8.76 -3.24 15.74
C PHE A 156 -8.78 -1.72 15.71
N ARG A 157 -8.43 -1.13 16.83
CA ARG A 157 -8.08 0.29 16.86
C ARG A 157 -6.83 0.51 15.99
N PHE A 158 -6.83 1.53 15.17
CA PHE A 158 -5.73 1.89 14.27
C PHE A 158 -4.36 1.86 14.98
N GLY A 159 -4.23 2.45 16.16
CA GLY A 159 -3.00 2.48 16.94
C GLY A 159 -2.46 1.12 17.42
N ASN A 160 -3.25 0.04 17.35
CA ASN A 160 -2.78 -1.31 17.70
C ASN A 160 -2.09 -2.02 16.54
N ILE A 161 -2.34 -1.58 15.31
CA ILE A 161 -1.84 -2.22 14.09
C ILE A 161 -0.72 -1.42 13.44
N VAL A 162 -0.77 -0.09 13.53
CA VAL A 162 0.12 0.82 12.81
C VAL A 162 0.78 1.81 13.74
N THR A 163 2.06 2.07 13.52
CA THR A 163 2.79 3.20 14.11
C THR A 163 3.15 4.19 13.01
N PRO A 164 2.66 5.44 13.06
CA PRO A 164 3.00 6.45 12.07
C PRO A 164 4.39 7.06 12.33
N VAL A 165 5.14 7.28 11.25
CA VAL A 165 6.45 7.96 11.24
C VAL A 165 6.40 9.11 10.25
N TYR A 166 6.23 10.33 10.76
CA TYR A 166 6.06 11.54 9.94
C TYR A 166 7.25 12.48 9.91
N ARG A 167 8.28 12.21 10.75
CA ARG A 167 9.40 13.13 10.97
C ARG A 167 10.68 12.58 10.37
N ALA A 168 11.57 13.50 9.94
CA ALA A 168 12.92 13.17 9.53
C ALA A 168 13.84 12.71 10.69
N ASN A 169 13.47 13.01 11.93
CA ASN A 169 14.17 12.54 13.14
C ASN A 169 13.16 11.85 14.06
N PRO A 170 12.71 10.62 13.74
CA PRO A 170 11.84 9.86 14.63
C PRO A 170 12.63 9.37 15.84
N CYS A 171 11.94 9.12 16.94
CA CYS A 171 12.54 8.43 18.07
C CYS A 171 12.74 6.94 17.70
N GLU A 172 13.99 6.54 17.47
CA GLU A 172 14.33 5.18 17.02
C GLU A 172 13.78 4.10 17.93
N HIS A 173 13.82 4.31 19.24
CA HIS A 173 13.30 3.36 20.21
C HIS A 173 11.80 3.07 19.98
N ILE A 174 11.01 4.10 19.65
CA ILE A 174 9.58 3.93 19.34
C ILE A 174 9.40 3.16 18.03
N VAL A 175 10.25 3.41 17.03
CA VAL A 175 10.19 2.68 15.74
C VAL A 175 10.56 1.21 15.93
N ILE A 176 11.64 0.93 16.67
CA ILE A 176 12.07 -0.45 16.98
C ILE A 176 10.99 -1.18 17.77
N GLU A 177 10.37 -0.54 18.77
CA GLU A 177 9.25 -1.12 19.50
C GLU A 177 8.07 -1.42 18.56
N ALA A 178 7.81 -0.55 17.57
CA ALA A 178 6.78 -0.77 16.57
C ALA A 178 7.09 -1.97 15.68
N PHE A 179 8.34 -2.16 15.25
CA PHE A 179 8.74 -3.34 14.46
C PHE A 179 8.51 -4.66 15.20
N VAL A 180 8.60 -4.64 16.52
CA VAL A 180 8.36 -5.83 17.35
C VAL A 180 6.87 -6.05 17.64
N ARG A 181 6.08 -4.98 17.80
CA ARG A 181 4.72 -5.07 18.35
C ARG A 181 3.60 -4.78 17.36
N LYS A 182 3.90 -4.16 16.23
CA LYS A 182 2.87 -3.74 15.25
C LYS A 182 2.91 -4.59 14.00
N LYS A 183 1.81 -4.62 13.26
CA LYS A 183 1.78 -5.27 11.94
C LYS A 183 2.41 -4.39 10.87
N PHE A 184 2.27 -3.07 11.00
CA PHE A 184 2.77 -2.11 10.03
C PHE A 184 3.39 -0.88 10.70
N VAL A 185 4.42 -0.35 10.09
CA VAL A 185 4.88 1.03 10.25
C VAL A 185 4.50 1.80 9.01
N PHE A 186 4.01 3.01 9.23
CA PHE A 186 3.53 3.88 8.20
C PHE A 186 4.38 5.16 8.19
N ALA A 187 5.06 5.44 7.08
CA ALA A 187 6.02 6.52 7.00
C ALA A 187 5.78 7.47 5.82
N THR A 188 5.94 8.78 6.06
CA THR A 188 6.10 9.76 4.98
C THR A 188 7.44 9.52 4.27
N PRO A 189 7.71 10.13 3.07
CA PRO A 189 9.01 10.00 2.41
C PRO A 189 10.17 10.35 3.32
N GLN A 190 10.06 11.46 4.10
CA GLN A 190 11.09 11.86 5.06
C GLN A 190 11.21 10.87 6.23
N GLY A 191 10.07 10.38 6.73
CA GLY A 191 10.04 9.38 7.79
C GLY A 191 10.66 8.06 7.33
N TYR A 192 10.37 7.62 6.10
CA TYR A 192 10.95 6.41 5.52
C TYR A 192 12.48 6.54 5.38
N ALA A 193 12.97 7.63 4.81
CA ALA A 193 14.41 7.90 4.70
C ALA A 193 15.12 7.84 6.05
N ALA A 194 14.48 8.35 7.11
CA ALA A 194 15.03 8.35 8.44
C ALA A 194 15.13 6.95 9.09
N ILE A 195 14.27 6.02 8.71
CA ILE A 195 14.20 4.66 9.29
C ILE A 195 14.78 3.56 8.39
N THR A 196 15.29 3.90 7.21
CA THR A 196 15.84 2.94 6.23
C THR A 196 16.85 1.98 6.88
N HIS A 197 17.79 2.52 7.68
CA HIS A 197 18.79 1.72 8.37
C HIS A 197 18.20 0.77 9.42
N LEU A 198 17.11 1.16 10.08
CA LEU A 198 16.39 0.30 11.03
C LEU A 198 15.64 -0.81 10.29
N ILE A 199 15.09 -0.53 9.11
CA ILE A 199 14.46 -1.54 8.26
C ILE A 199 15.50 -2.59 7.87
N ASP A 200 16.67 -2.18 7.40
CA ASP A 200 17.75 -3.11 7.07
C ASP A 200 18.17 -3.94 8.28
N GLN A 201 18.37 -3.30 9.42
CA GLN A 201 18.87 -3.95 10.62
C GLN A 201 17.86 -4.92 11.26
N TYR A 202 16.57 -4.55 11.33
CA TYR A 202 15.57 -5.30 12.11
C TYR A 202 14.59 -6.12 11.28
N LEU A 203 14.38 -5.75 10.02
CA LEU A 203 13.43 -6.44 9.16
C LEU A 203 14.08 -7.25 8.03
N LEU A 204 15.30 -6.91 7.60
CA LEU A 204 16.00 -7.58 6.51
C LEU A 204 17.26 -8.38 6.94
N ASN A 205 17.94 -7.99 8.01
CA ASN A 205 19.04 -8.79 8.53
C ASN A 205 18.50 -10.00 9.30
N GLU A 206 19.18 -11.14 9.10
CA GLU A 206 18.98 -12.37 9.87
C GLU A 206 19.75 -12.32 11.19
#